data_6b1e2ebb2ea8cd7e11b95e2a7b71b332
#
_entry.id   6b1e2ebb2ea8cd7e11b95e2a7b71b332
#
_cell.length_a   1.000
_cell.length_b   1.000
_cell.length_c   1.000
_cell.angle_alpha   90.00
_cell.angle_beta   90.00
_cell.angle_gamma   90.00
#
_symmetry.space_group_name_H-M   'P 1'
#
loop_
_entity.id
_entity.type
_entity.pdbx_description
1 polymer ?
#
loop_
_entity_poly.entity_id
_entity_poly.type
_entity_poly.pdbx_seq_one_letter_code
_entity_poly.pdbx_strand_id
1 'polypeptide(L)'
;MLQASKITKYFGGDTILDGIDLELNPGDRVALVGANGTGKSTLLRILIGELEPDAGKVHLASGCTISYLPQDAGVVAGRTLHEEMLALFADVTALEDKQRQLEAEMGGLPSESPELMTLV
;
A
#
# COMPACT_ATOMS: atom_id res chain seq x y z
N MET A 1 -9.56 9.37 5.92
CA MET A 1 -9.00 9.90 7.19
C MET A 1 -7.90 8.99 7.68
N LEU A 2 -6.75 9.56 8.00
CA LEU A 2 -5.64 8.89 8.66
C LEU A 2 -5.45 9.54 10.03
N GLN A 3 -5.34 8.75 11.07
CA GLN A 3 -5.11 9.23 12.43
C GLN A 3 -3.96 8.46 13.06
N ALA A 4 -2.97 9.18 13.56
CA ALA A 4 -1.88 8.65 14.37
C ALA A 4 -1.96 9.26 15.76
N SER A 5 -1.94 8.43 16.79
CA SER A 5 -2.10 8.87 18.17
C SER A 5 -0.94 8.39 19.03
N LYS A 6 -0.29 9.34 19.67
CA LYS A 6 0.82 9.14 20.63
C LYS A 6 1.93 8.22 20.11
N ILE A 7 2.31 8.43 18.87
CA ILE A 7 3.37 7.65 18.20
C ILE A 7 4.71 7.94 18.90
N THR A 8 5.31 6.89 19.42
CA THR A 8 6.62 6.94 20.08
C THR A 8 7.53 5.89 19.44
N LYS A 9 8.77 6.26 19.17
CA LYS A 9 9.78 5.37 18.60
C LYS A 9 11.15 5.63 19.22
N TYR A 10 11.81 4.54 19.60
CA TYR A 10 13.16 4.54 20.14
C TYR A 10 14.14 3.84 19.20
N PHE A 11 15.35 4.35 19.09
CA PHE A 11 16.46 3.67 18.44
C PHE A 11 17.71 3.78 19.30
N GLY A 12 18.29 2.63 19.69
CA GLY A 12 19.53 2.58 20.45
C GLY A 12 19.52 3.33 21.78
N GLY A 13 18.36 3.46 22.41
CA GLY A 13 18.19 4.22 23.64
C GLY A 13 17.81 5.69 23.44
N ASP A 14 17.87 6.19 22.21
CA ASP A 14 17.44 7.55 21.88
C ASP A 14 15.97 7.57 21.45
N THR A 15 15.23 8.55 21.97
CA THR A 15 13.84 8.79 21.56
C THR A 15 13.84 9.59 20.25
N ILE A 16 13.37 8.98 19.17
CA ILE A 16 13.27 9.63 17.87
C ILE A 16 11.91 10.31 17.69
N LEU A 17 10.83 9.66 18.12
CA LEU A 17 9.48 10.20 18.15
C LEU A 17 8.93 10.06 19.56
N ASP A 18 8.32 11.12 20.06
CA ASP A 18 7.78 11.17 21.42
C ASP A 18 6.35 11.69 21.43
N GLY A 19 5.40 10.74 21.49
CA GLY A 19 3.99 11.04 21.63
C GLY A 19 3.38 11.87 20.50
N ILE A 20 3.76 11.60 19.27
CA ILE A 20 3.31 12.38 18.09
C ILE A 20 1.84 12.07 17.80
N ASP A 21 1.05 13.12 17.72
CA ASP A 21 -0.34 13.07 17.26
C ASP A 21 -0.46 13.73 15.90
N LEU A 22 -1.14 13.06 14.97
CA LEU A 22 -1.40 13.55 13.63
C LEU A 22 -2.78 13.09 13.16
N GLU A 23 -3.53 14.00 12.57
CA GLU A 23 -4.80 13.70 11.92
C GLU A 23 -4.81 14.32 10.53
N LEU A 24 -5.18 13.53 9.53
CA LEU A 24 -5.34 13.95 8.13
C LEU A 24 -6.76 13.63 7.67
N ASN A 25 -7.48 14.66 7.29
CA ASN A 25 -8.83 14.57 6.76
C ASN A 25 -8.82 14.63 5.23
N PRO A 26 -9.89 14.20 4.56
CA PRO A 26 -10.00 14.34 3.11
C PRO A 26 -9.77 15.78 2.64
N GLY A 27 -8.89 15.95 1.65
CA GLY A 27 -8.52 17.26 1.11
C GLY A 27 -7.38 17.96 1.83
N ASP A 28 -6.94 17.47 2.99
CA ASP A 28 -5.82 18.07 3.71
C ASP A 28 -4.50 17.93 2.94
N ARG A 29 -3.69 18.97 3.03
CA ARG A 29 -2.31 18.99 2.55
C ARG A 29 -1.41 19.47 3.68
N VAL A 30 -0.57 18.58 4.17
CA VAL A 30 0.28 18.82 5.32
C VAL A 30 1.75 18.63 4.94
N ALA A 31 2.59 19.55 5.35
CA ALA A 31 4.04 19.45 5.21
C ALA A 31 4.67 19.07 6.54
N LEU A 32 5.51 18.05 6.51
CA LEU A 32 6.34 17.67 7.66
C LEU A 32 7.73 18.29 7.50
N VAL A 33 8.05 19.23 8.34
CA VAL A 33 9.29 20.00 8.27
C VAL A 33 10.17 19.77 9.50
N GLY A 34 11.47 19.82 9.32
CA GLY A 34 12.46 19.67 10.38
C GLY A 34 13.84 19.42 9.81
N ALA A 35 14.86 19.54 10.64
CA ALA A 35 16.24 19.21 10.28
C ALA A 35 16.39 17.70 9.98
N ASN A 36 17.47 17.33 9.27
CA ASN A 36 17.80 15.92 9.06
C ASN A 36 18.05 15.22 10.40
N GLY A 37 17.58 13.98 10.52
CA GLY A 37 17.71 13.20 11.76
C GLY A 37 16.65 13.47 12.84
N THR A 38 15.63 14.28 12.56
CA THR A 38 14.52 14.56 13.51
C THR A 38 13.41 13.50 13.50
N GLY A 39 13.53 12.45 12.68
CA GLY A 39 12.57 11.35 12.64
C GLY A 39 11.46 11.49 11.61
N LYS A 40 11.54 12.43 10.64
CA LYS A 40 10.53 12.60 9.58
C LYS A 40 10.29 11.33 8.77
N SER A 41 11.35 10.72 8.26
CA SER A 41 11.27 9.47 7.49
C SER A 41 10.79 8.31 8.35
N THR A 42 11.17 8.27 9.61
CA THR A 42 10.71 7.27 10.58
C THR A 42 9.21 7.38 10.80
N LEU A 43 8.68 8.58 10.98
CA LEU A 43 7.25 8.81 11.13
C LEU A 43 6.49 8.37 9.87
N LEU A 44 6.96 8.72 8.68
CA LEU A 44 6.34 8.30 7.42
C LEU A 44 6.30 6.78 7.28
N ARG A 45 7.39 6.09 7.62
CA ARG A 45 7.44 4.62 7.60
C ARG A 45 6.45 3.98 8.57
N ILE A 46 6.24 4.59 9.72
CA ILE A 46 5.22 4.13 10.69
C ILE A 46 3.82 4.34 10.12
N LEU A 47 3.55 5.50 9.50
CA LEU A 47 2.24 5.81 8.93
C LEU A 47 1.84 4.86 7.80
N ILE A 48 2.79 4.41 6.99
CA ILE A 48 2.54 3.44 5.90
C ILE A 48 2.57 1.98 6.35
N GLY A 49 2.91 1.71 7.60
CA GLY A 49 2.94 0.35 8.17
C GLY A 49 4.23 -0.44 7.91
N GLU A 50 5.28 0.18 7.36
CA GLU A 50 6.60 -0.46 7.20
C GLU A 50 7.37 -0.62 8.50
N LEU A 51 7.07 0.21 9.48
CA LEU A 51 7.73 0.21 10.79
C LEU A 51 6.69 0.28 11.90
N GLU A 52 6.82 -0.59 12.89
CA GLU A 52 5.94 -0.56 14.05
C GLU A 52 6.42 0.51 15.06
N PRO A 53 5.51 1.32 15.62
CA PRO A 53 5.84 2.21 16.73
C PRO A 53 6.05 1.40 18.02
N ASP A 54 6.88 1.91 18.92
CA ASP A 54 7.05 1.33 20.28
C ASP A 54 5.86 1.65 21.18
N ALA A 55 5.20 2.77 20.92
CA ALA A 55 3.93 3.13 21.55
C ALA A 55 3.07 3.93 20.57
N GLY A 56 1.78 3.97 20.82
CA GLY A 56 0.81 4.64 19.98
C GLY A 56 0.20 3.74 18.91
N LYS A 57 -0.71 4.30 18.13
CA LYS A 57 -1.43 3.57 17.07
C LYS A 57 -1.66 4.47 15.86
N VAL A 58 -1.65 3.83 14.69
CA VAL A 58 -2.07 4.44 13.42
C VAL A 58 -3.37 3.80 12.99
N HIS A 59 -4.34 4.62 12.65
CA HIS A 59 -5.63 4.20 12.13
C HIS A 59 -5.87 4.79 10.75
N LEU A 60 -6.11 3.94 9.77
CA LEU A 60 -6.52 4.31 8.42
C LEU A 60 -7.99 3.94 8.25
N ALA A 61 -8.81 4.87 7.78
CA ALA A 61 -10.23 4.61 7.54
C ALA A 61 -10.42 3.51 6.49
N SER A 62 -11.46 2.71 6.67
CA SER A 62 -11.80 1.62 5.74
C SER A 62 -11.98 2.13 4.32
N GLY A 63 -11.46 1.39 3.34
CA GLY A 63 -11.51 1.75 1.93
C GLY A 63 -10.51 2.81 1.49
N CYS A 64 -9.67 3.31 2.41
CA CYS A 64 -8.56 4.20 2.05
C CYS A 64 -7.31 3.39 1.71
N THR A 65 -6.60 3.84 0.70
CA THR A 65 -5.27 3.33 0.34
C THR A 65 -4.21 4.36 0.70
N ILE A 66 -3.04 3.89 1.06
CA ILE A 66 -1.90 4.75 1.35
C ILE A 66 -0.76 4.41 0.37
N SER A 67 -0.13 5.43 -0.16
CA SER A 67 1.04 5.28 -1.03
C SER A 67 2.18 6.13 -0.52
N TYR A 68 3.39 5.67 -0.71
CA TYR A 68 4.60 6.36 -0.29
C TYR A 68 5.56 6.50 -1.47
N LEU A 69 6.04 7.70 -1.70
CA LEU A 69 7.11 7.96 -2.65
C LEU A 69 8.41 8.15 -1.87
N PRO A 70 9.36 7.20 -1.93
CA PRO A 70 10.64 7.32 -1.24
C PRO A 70 11.47 8.48 -1.76
N GLN A 71 12.37 8.99 -0.94
CA GLN A 71 13.33 10.03 -1.32
C GLN A 71 14.26 9.55 -2.45
N ASP A 72 14.71 8.29 -2.34
CA ASP A 72 15.45 7.59 -3.38
C ASP A 72 14.51 6.57 -4.05
N ALA A 73 13.79 7.01 -5.07
CA ALA A 73 13.06 6.11 -5.93
C ALA A 73 14.09 5.32 -6.77
N GLY A 74 14.55 4.19 -6.22
CA GLY A 74 15.50 3.31 -6.90
C GLY A 74 14.92 2.85 -8.23
N VAL A 75 15.65 3.09 -9.31
CA VAL A 75 15.33 2.48 -10.60
C VAL A 75 15.61 0.98 -10.44
N VAL A 76 14.58 0.16 -10.60
CA VAL A 76 14.77 -1.29 -10.63
C VAL A 76 15.52 -1.64 -11.91
N ALA A 77 16.80 -1.94 -11.76
CA ALA A 77 17.64 -2.30 -12.90
C ALA A 77 17.13 -3.60 -13.55
N GLY A 78 17.06 -3.61 -14.88
CA GLY A 78 16.71 -4.80 -15.65
C GLY A 78 15.23 -4.93 -16.04
N ARG A 79 14.39 -3.95 -15.69
CA ARG A 79 13.01 -3.88 -16.17
C ARG A 79 12.80 -2.68 -17.07
N THR A 80 11.93 -2.84 -18.06
CA THR A 80 11.47 -1.72 -18.88
C THR A 80 10.41 -0.91 -18.12
N LEU A 81 10.22 0.35 -18.51
CA LEU A 81 9.16 1.19 -17.95
C LEU A 81 7.77 0.54 -18.11
N HIS A 82 7.55 -0.14 -19.23
CA HIS A 82 6.31 -0.85 -19.50
C HIS A 82 6.07 -2.00 -18.50
N GLU A 83 7.10 -2.79 -18.20
CA GLU A 83 7.02 -3.89 -17.21
C GLU A 83 6.78 -3.36 -15.80
N GLU A 84 7.41 -2.24 -15.43
CA GLU A 84 7.15 -1.59 -14.13
C GLU A 84 5.71 -1.04 -14.03
N MET A 85 5.22 -0.45 -15.10
CA MET A 85 3.82 0.03 -15.13
C MET A 85 2.83 -1.12 -15.05
N LEU A 86 3.07 -2.23 -15.74
CA LEU A 86 2.22 -3.42 -15.67
C LEU A 86 2.23 -4.06 -14.28
N ALA A 87 3.35 -4.01 -13.57
CA ALA A 87 3.44 -4.56 -12.21
C ALA A 87 2.49 -3.85 -11.22
N LEU A 88 2.17 -2.58 -11.45
CA LEU A 88 1.19 -1.83 -10.64
C LEU A 88 -0.25 -2.33 -10.84
N PHE A 89 -0.52 -3.00 -11.96
CA PHE A 89 -1.82 -3.56 -12.32
C PHE A 89 -1.85 -5.10 -12.23
N ALA A 90 -0.96 -5.67 -11.41
CA ALA A 90 -0.86 -7.13 -11.27
C ALA A 90 -2.20 -7.79 -10.91
N ASP A 91 -3.01 -7.16 -10.07
CA ASP A 91 -4.34 -7.67 -9.70
C ASP A 91 -5.29 -7.69 -10.90
N VAL A 92 -5.27 -6.66 -11.74
CA VAL A 92 -6.08 -6.58 -12.96
C VAL A 92 -5.63 -7.62 -13.98
N THR A 93 -4.33 -7.76 -14.19
CA THR A 93 -3.75 -8.76 -15.09
C THR A 93 -4.11 -10.18 -14.66
N ALA A 94 -4.07 -10.47 -13.35
CA ALA A 94 -4.48 -11.75 -12.81
C ALA A 94 -5.97 -12.05 -13.04
N LEU A 95 -6.84 -11.03 -12.97
CA LEU A 95 -8.26 -11.16 -13.27
C LEU A 95 -8.51 -11.41 -14.76
N GLU A 96 -7.78 -10.74 -15.65
CA GLU A 96 -7.86 -10.97 -17.10
C GLU A 96 -7.42 -12.39 -17.46
N ASP A 97 -6.34 -12.88 -16.87
CA ASP A 97 -5.87 -14.26 -17.09
C ASP A 97 -6.90 -15.28 -16.60
N LYS A 98 -7.50 -15.03 -15.45
CA LYS A 98 -8.58 -15.88 -14.93
C LYS A 98 -9.81 -15.87 -15.81
N GLN A 99 -10.19 -14.71 -16.35
CA GLN A 99 -11.29 -14.60 -17.31
C GLN A 99 -11.02 -15.43 -18.56
N ARG A 100 -9.84 -15.31 -19.17
CA ARG A 100 -9.44 -16.09 -20.34
C ARG A 100 -9.48 -17.61 -20.08
N GLN A 101 -9.04 -18.01 -18.90
CA GLN A 101 -9.07 -19.39 -18.48
C GLN A 101 -10.50 -19.92 -18.37
N LEU A 102 -11.40 -19.18 -17.75
CA LEU A 102 -12.82 -19.54 -17.65
C LEU A 102 -13.51 -19.57 -19.03
N GLU A 103 -13.22 -18.63 -19.90
CA GLU A 103 -13.73 -18.63 -21.27
C GLU A 103 -13.28 -19.87 -22.06
N ALA A 104 -12.02 -20.29 -21.89
CA ALA A 104 -11.50 -21.52 -22.51
C ALA A 104 -12.18 -22.78 -21.94
N GLU A 105 -12.43 -22.83 -20.65
CA GLU A 105 -13.16 -23.92 -20.01
C GLU A 105 -14.62 -23.98 -20.49
N MET A 106 -15.30 -22.84 -20.57
CA MET A 106 -16.67 -22.73 -21.10
C MET A 106 -16.75 -23.17 -22.56
N GLY A 107 -15.77 -22.82 -23.39
CA GLY A 107 -15.69 -23.23 -24.78
C GLY A 107 -15.46 -24.73 -24.99
N GLY A 108 -14.92 -25.42 -23.97
CA GLY A 108 -14.72 -26.87 -23.97
C GLY A 108 -15.91 -27.69 -23.41
N LEU A 109 -16.92 -27.01 -22.83
CA LEU A 109 -18.09 -27.67 -22.22
C LEU A 109 -19.24 -27.77 -23.24
N PRO A 110 -20.05 -28.87 -23.18
CA PRO A 110 -21.31 -28.94 -23.94
C PRO A 110 -22.26 -27.82 -23.52
N SER A 111 -23.00 -27.29 -24.49
CA SER A 111 -23.91 -26.13 -24.27
C SER A 111 -25.03 -26.39 -23.24
N GLU A 112 -25.31 -27.63 -22.92
CA GLU A 112 -26.32 -28.06 -21.91
C GLU A 112 -25.66 -28.58 -20.60
N SER A 113 -24.38 -28.38 -20.40
CA SER A 113 -23.67 -28.84 -19.21
C SER A 113 -24.07 -28.05 -17.97
N PRO A 114 -24.41 -28.70 -16.84
CA PRO A 114 -24.64 -27.99 -15.56
C PRO A 114 -23.41 -27.23 -15.07
N GLU A 115 -22.20 -27.66 -15.44
CA GLU A 115 -20.95 -26.99 -15.09
C GLU A 115 -20.80 -25.64 -15.79
N LEU A 116 -21.34 -25.50 -17.02
CA LEU A 116 -21.35 -24.23 -17.73
C LEU A 116 -22.19 -23.17 -16.98
N MET A 117 -23.31 -23.57 -16.38
CA MET A 117 -24.14 -22.68 -15.57
C MET A 117 -23.47 -22.26 -14.26
N THR A 118 -22.55 -23.04 -13.77
CA THR A 118 -21.79 -22.76 -12.54
C THR A 118 -20.65 -21.77 -12.82
N LEU A 119 -20.09 -21.73 -14.05
CA LEU A 119 -19.02 -20.84 -14.47
C LEU A 119 -19.49 -19.43 -14.87
N VAL A 120 -20.79 -19.27 -15.13
CA VAL A 120 -21.45 -17.99 -15.41
C VAL A 120 -22.08 -17.44 -14.11
#